data_e29b46d90e3911d317035fda30ed6074
#
_entry.id   e29b46d90e3911d317035fda30ed6074
#
_cell.length_a   1.000
_cell.length_b   1.000
_cell.length_c   1.000
_cell.angle_alpha   90.00
_cell.angle_beta   90.00
_cell.angle_gamma   90.00
#
_symmetry.space_group_name_H-M   'P 1'
#
loop_
_entity.id
_entity.type
_entity.pdbx_description
1 polymer ?
#
loop_
_entity_poly.entity_id
_entity_poly.type
_entity_poly.pdbx_seq_one_letter_code
_entity_poly.pdbx_strand_id
1 'polypeptide(L)'
;MKNKLCYFVNSAWYFELHWLERGIAALNNGYDVYVIANFVDDAISNRLTALGFHCVNSQINEKSINPFAFIKGFINASRILKGINPDILHCITIKPGIISCLWAKYHKTKLVYSFVGLGRVFESEQLIFKILRWLVLRLYRYLFSNVDCKIIFEHREDKRKILSLLGVKEEKAKVIDGAGVNISYFSYQQEPKLTHGIILFASRMLHSKGLLDLIKAKRILKLEGIDCTIQVAGIIVENDDDGITLGQIEKWHAAGDIVWLGTRDDIRELIAGANIVALPSVYPEGVPRILLEAGAVGRACVVYDNGGCNSLIKDGYNGYIVERKNVKELAARIKA
;
A
#
# COMPACT_ATOMS: atom_id res chain seq x y z
N MET A 1 -30.54 -2.22 16.52
CA MET A 1 -30.00 -2.24 15.14
C MET A 1 -28.49 -2.28 15.25
N LYS A 2 -27.80 -3.02 14.37
CA LYS A 2 -26.32 -3.00 14.31
C LYS A 2 -25.84 -1.65 13.80
N ASN A 3 -24.73 -1.14 14.33
CA ASN A 3 -24.12 0.07 13.80
C ASN A 3 -23.53 -0.21 12.41
N LYS A 4 -23.79 0.68 11.46
CA LYS A 4 -23.30 0.56 10.08
C LYS A 4 -21.93 1.20 9.93
N LEU A 5 -20.93 0.40 9.59
CA LEU A 5 -19.60 0.86 9.21
C LEU A 5 -19.44 0.76 7.69
N CYS A 6 -19.14 1.86 7.04
CA CYS A 6 -18.93 1.90 5.61
C CYS A 6 -17.46 2.21 5.30
N TYR A 7 -16.76 1.28 4.66
CA TYR A 7 -15.47 1.52 4.04
C TYR A 7 -15.67 2.07 2.63
N PHE A 8 -15.05 3.21 2.33
CA PHE A 8 -15.05 3.78 0.99
C PHE A 8 -13.63 3.87 0.45
N VAL A 9 -13.31 3.05 -0.54
CA VAL A 9 -11.98 2.91 -1.14
C VAL A 9 -12.04 3.08 -2.66
N ASN A 10 -10.90 3.33 -3.30
CA ASN A 10 -10.85 3.49 -4.75
C ASN A 10 -11.21 2.19 -5.49
N SER A 11 -10.62 1.06 -5.11
CA SER A 11 -10.73 -0.22 -5.81
C SER A 11 -10.94 -1.39 -4.85
N ALA A 12 -11.71 -2.37 -5.31
CA ALA A 12 -12.07 -3.54 -4.51
C ALA A 12 -10.84 -4.41 -4.17
N TRP A 13 -9.91 -4.61 -5.12
CA TRP A 13 -8.68 -5.36 -4.88
C TRP A 13 -7.82 -4.73 -3.77
N TYR A 14 -7.82 -3.39 -3.66
CA TYR A 14 -7.09 -2.69 -2.61
C TYR A 14 -7.72 -2.93 -1.24
N PHE A 15 -9.07 -2.94 -1.15
CA PHE A 15 -9.76 -3.30 0.08
C PHE A 15 -9.45 -4.75 0.47
N GLU A 16 -9.60 -5.70 -0.46
CA GLU A 16 -9.34 -7.12 -0.20
C GLU A 16 -7.89 -7.35 0.28
N LEU A 17 -6.91 -6.71 -0.36
CA LEU A 17 -5.50 -6.91 -0.03
C LEU A 17 -5.09 -6.24 1.29
N HIS A 18 -5.56 -5.03 1.60
CA HIS A 18 -5.03 -4.21 2.68
C HIS A 18 -5.99 -3.97 3.84
N TRP A 19 -7.31 -4.17 3.64
CA TRP A 19 -8.34 -3.79 4.59
C TRP A 19 -9.25 -4.94 5.01
N LEU A 20 -9.15 -6.10 4.38
CA LEU A 20 -10.02 -7.26 4.63
C LEU A 20 -10.03 -7.66 6.11
N GLU A 21 -8.87 -7.83 6.73
CA GLU A 21 -8.73 -8.25 8.13
C GLU A 21 -9.40 -7.24 9.10
N ARG A 22 -9.27 -5.94 8.81
CA ARG A 22 -9.95 -4.89 9.60
C ARG A 22 -11.46 -4.94 9.41
N GLY A 23 -11.91 -5.22 8.18
CA GLY A 23 -13.31 -5.44 7.87
C GLY A 23 -13.90 -6.66 8.59
N ILE A 24 -13.19 -7.79 8.58
CA ILE A 24 -13.56 -9.01 9.31
C ILE A 24 -13.62 -8.73 10.81
N ALA A 25 -12.64 -8.02 11.36
CA ALA A 25 -12.65 -7.62 12.76
C ALA A 25 -13.89 -6.77 13.11
N ALA A 26 -14.32 -5.88 12.20
CA ALA A 26 -15.54 -5.10 12.41
C ALA A 26 -16.80 -5.97 12.37
N LEU A 27 -16.91 -6.92 11.42
CA LEU A 27 -18.01 -7.90 11.38
C LEU A 27 -18.09 -8.70 12.68
N ASN A 28 -16.94 -9.20 13.16
CA ASN A 28 -16.85 -9.98 14.41
C ASN A 28 -17.21 -9.15 15.65
N ASN A 29 -17.04 -7.83 15.60
CA ASN A 29 -17.48 -6.90 16.64
C ASN A 29 -18.93 -6.40 16.46
N GLY A 30 -19.70 -7.04 15.60
CA GLY A 30 -21.13 -6.83 15.46
C GLY A 30 -21.54 -5.65 14.59
N TYR A 31 -20.62 -5.05 13.81
CA TYR A 31 -20.98 -4.04 12.84
C TYR A 31 -21.65 -4.65 11.61
N ASP A 32 -22.52 -3.88 10.97
CA ASP A 32 -23.02 -4.13 9.63
C ASP A 32 -22.09 -3.42 8.64
N VAL A 33 -21.27 -4.18 7.90
CA VAL A 33 -20.12 -3.62 7.18
C VAL A 33 -20.39 -3.51 5.69
N TYR A 34 -20.32 -2.28 5.19
CA TYR A 34 -20.45 -1.93 3.78
C TYR A 34 -19.08 -1.62 3.16
N VAL A 35 -18.86 -2.07 1.93
CA VAL A 35 -17.66 -1.74 1.14
C VAL A 35 -18.09 -1.06 -0.15
N ILE A 36 -17.82 0.25 -0.25
CA ILE A 36 -17.99 1.03 -1.48
C ILE A 36 -16.65 1.09 -2.18
N ALA A 37 -16.54 0.47 -3.34
CA ALA A 37 -15.31 0.43 -4.15
C ALA A 37 -15.63 0.35 -5.64
N ASN A 38 -14.64 0.54 -6.50
CA ASN A 38 -14.78 0.15 -7.90
C ASN A 38 -14.55 -1.35 -8.03
N PHE A 39 -15.62 -2.09 -8.29
CA PHE A 39 -15.59 -3.52 -8.59
C PHE A 39 -15.54 -3.68 -10.10
N VAL A 40 -14.38 -4.11 -10.63
CA VAL A 40 -14.17 -4.28 -12.08
C VAL A 40 -14.79 -5.61 -12.56
N ASP A 41 -14.73 -6.62 -11.70
CA ASP A 41 -15.34 -7.92 -11.90
C ASP A 41 -16.10 -8.36 -10.63
N ASP A 42 -16.93 -9.40 -10.77
CA ASP A 42 -17.75 -9.90 -9.68
C ASP A 42 -16.99 -10.84 -8.74
N ALA A 43 -15.80 -11.29 -9.06
CA ALA A 43 -15.08 -12.31 -8.29
C ALA A 43 -14.75 -11.81 -6.87
N ILE A 44 -14.21 -10.59 -6.74
CA ILE A 44 -13.92 -9.98 -5.44
C ILE A 44 -15.22 -9.67 -4.69
N SER A 45 -16.22 -9.15 -5.40
CA SER A 45 -17.54 -8.86 -4.79
C SER A 45 -18.16 -10.11 -4.19
N ASN A 46 -18.13 -11.24 -4.92
CA ASN A 46 -18.66 -12.53 -4.47
C ASN A 46 -17.91 -13.05 -3.24
N ARG A 47 -16.56 -13.00 -3.24
CA ARG A 47 -15.75 -13.41 -2.07
C ARG A 47 -16.07 -12.58 -0.83
N LEU A 48 -16.11 -11.25 -0.97
CA LEU A 48 -16.42 -10.37 0.15
C LEU A 48 -17.86 -10.56 0.66
N THR A 49 -18.83 -10.75 -0.24
CA THR A 49 -20.23 -11.02 0.13
C THR A 49 -20.36 -12.36 0.89
N ALA A 50 -19.64 -13.39 0.46
CA ALA A 50 -19.60 -14.67 1.17
C ALA A 50 -19.03 -14.56 2.61
N LEU A 51 -18.17 -13.55 2.87
CA LEU A 51 -17.65 -13.23 4.20
C LEU A 51 -18.61 -12.36 5.02
N GLY A 52 -19.75 -11.90 4.47
CA GLY A 52 -20.75 -11.10 5.16
C GLY A 52 -20.65 -9.58 4.94
N PHE A 53 -19.86 -9.12 3.96
CA PHE A 53 -19.82 -7.71 3.58
C PHE A 53 -20.95 -7.35 2.62
N HIS A 54 -21.46 -6.12 2.72
CA HIS A 54 -22.34 -5.52 1.73
C HIS A 54 -21.51 -4.74 0.70
N CYS A 55 -21.32 -5.30 -0.49
CA CYS A 55 -20.53 -4.72 -1.58
C CYS A 55 -21.35 -3.77 -2.44
N VAL A 56 -20.87 -2.55 -2.68
CA VAL A 56 -21.53 -1.55 -3.53
C VAL A 56 -20.53 -0.93 -4.51
N ASN A 57 -20.84 -1.04 -5.81
CA ASN A 57 -19.95 -0.51 -6.85
C ASN A 57 -20.05 1.02 -6.95
N SER A 58 -18.93 1.70 -6.68
CA SER A 58 -18.83 3.17 -6.80
C SER A 58 -18.76 3.66 -8.23
N GLN A 59 -18.26 2.84 -9.16
CA GLN A 59 -17.95 3.20 -10.55
C GLN A 59 -16.95 4.37 -10.67
N ILE A 60 -16.15 4.64 -9.64
CA ILE A 60 -15.16 5.72 -9.65
C ILE A 60 -13.85 5.18 -10.21
N ASN A 61 -13.41 5.74 -11.36
CA ASN A 61 -12.10 5.42 -11.91
C ASN A 61 -11.00 6.14 -11.09
N GLU A 62 -10.13 5.36 -10.45
CA GLU A 62 -9.04 5.87 -9.60
C GLU A 62 -7.99 6.68 -10.38
N LYS A 63 -7.72 6.32 -11.64
CA LYS A 63 -6.69 6.94 -12.49
C LYS A 63 -7.15 8.24 -13.16
N SER A 64 -8.48 8.44 -13.31
CA SER A 64 -9.01 9.61 -14.02
C SER A 64 -8.79 10.91 -13.24
N ILE A 65 -8.23 11.93 -13.87
CA ILE A 65 -8.13 13.31 -13.35
C ILE A 65 -9.21 14.24 -13.93
N ASN A 66 -10.16 13.71 -14.69
CA ASN A 66 -11.23 14.47 -15.31
C ASN A 66 -12.21 15.00 -14.25
N PRO A 67 -12.41 16.34 -14.13
CA PRO A 67 -13.29 16.92 -13.13
C PRO A 67 -14.77 16.55 -13.33
N PHE A 68 -15.24 16.37 -14.55
CA PHE A 68 -16.62 15.96 -14.82
C PHE A 68 -16.87 14.52 -14.36
N ALA A 69 -15.89 13.61 -14.57
CA ALA A 69 -15.96 12.25 -14.05
C ALA A 69 -15.96 12.25 -12.51
N PHE A 70 -15.21 13.17 -11.88
CA PHE A 70 -15.21 13.33 -10.42
C PHE A 70 -16.57 13.78 -9.90
N ILE A 71 -17.20 14.79 -10.53
CA ILE A 71 -18.53 15.29 -10.16
C ILE A 71 -19.58 14.17 -10.29
N LYS A 72 -19.57 13.44 -11.41
CA LYS A 72 -20.46 12.27 -11.59
C LYS A 72 -20.27 11.24 -10.50
N GLY A 73 -19.01 10.91 -10.18
CA GLY A 73 -18.65 9.99 -9.09
C GLY A 73 -19.13 10.48 -7.72
N PHE A 74 -18.99 11.78 -7.43
CA PHE A 74 -19.50 12.39 -6.20
C PHE A 74 -21.03 12.27 -6.07
N ILE A 75 -21.78 12.55 -7.14
CA ILE A 75 -23.25 12.44 -7.14
C ILE A 75 -23.66 10.97 -6.91
N ASN A 76 -23.03 10.03 -7.60
CA ASN A 76 -23.31 8.61 -7.44
C ASN A 76 -23.00 8.13 -6.01
N ALA A 77 -21.80 8.40 -5.52
CA ALA A 77 -21.40 8.05 -4.16
C ALA A 77 -22.30 8.67 -3.09
N SER A 78 -22.74 9.92 -3.29
CA SER A 78 -23.68 10.59 -2.37
C SER A 78 -25.04 9.89 -2.32
N ARG A 79 -25.56 9.40 -3.46
CA ARG A 79 -26.79 8.60 -3.50
C ARG A 79 -26.62 7.27 -2.76
N ILE A 80 -25.51 6.58 -2.99
CA ILE A 80 -25.16 5.33 -2.31
C ILE A 80 -25.10 5.55 -0.80
N LEU A 81 -24.34 6.56 -0.35
CA LEU A 81 -24.18 6.88 1.07
C LEU A 81 -25.50 7.27 1.72
N LYS A 82 -26.37 8.00 1.01
CA LYS A 82 -27.73 8.33 1.50
C LYS A 82 -28.57 7.08 1.70
N GLY A 83 -28.49 6.10 0.78
CA GLY A 83 -29.22 4.83 0.90
C GLY A 83 -28.69 3.96 2.05
N ILE A 84 -27.39 3.91 2.26
CA ILE A 84 -26.75 3.15 3.36
C ILE A 84 -27.01 3.84 4.70
N ASN A 85 -26.86 5.16 4.75
CA ASN A 85 -26.92 6.00 5.98
C ASN A 85 -25.97 5.45 7.07
N PRO A 86 -24.64 5.49 6.86
CA PRO A 86 -23.67 4.88 7.77
C PRO A 86 -23.50 5.68 9.06
N ASP A 87 -23.36 4.98 10.18
CA ASP A 87 -22.98 5.58 11.47
C ASP A 87 -21.53 6.01 11.48
N ILE A 88 -20.67 5.20 10.82
CA ILE A 88 -19.25 5.46 10.65
C ILE A 88 -18.90 5.33 9.16
N LEU A 89 -18.29 6.36 8.60
CA LEU A 89 -17.76 6.36 7.25
C LEU A 89 -16.23 6.40 7.31
N HIS A 90 -15.59 5.31 6.90
CA HIS A 90 -14.14 5.20 6.85
C HIS A 90 -13.67 5.29 5.40
N CYS A 91 -13.15 6.45 5.03
CA CYS A 91 -12.65 6.69 3.67
C CYS A 91 -11.14 6.50 3.59
N ILE A 92 -10.70 5.90 2.51
CA ILE A 92 -9.32 5.55 2.23
C ILE A 92 -8.93 6.15 0.88
N THR A 93 -7.77 6.77 0.78
CA THR A 93 -7.25 7.46 -0.40
C THR A 93 -7.92 8.80 -0.72
N ILE A 94 -7.37 9.52 -1.72
CA ILE A 94 -7.70 10.94 -1.97
C ILE A 94 -9.15 11.15 -2.43
N LYS A 95 -9.60 10.42 -3.47
CA LYS A 95 -10.94 10.64 -4.05
C LYS A 95 -12.07 10.25 -3.09
N PRO A 96 -12.10 9.02 -2.53
CA PRO A 96 -13.03 8.66 -1.47
C PRO A 96 -13.01 9.64 -0.31
N GLY A 97 -11.80 10.08 0.10
CA GLY A 97 -11.65 11.05 1.19
C GLY A 97 -12.31 12.39 0.94
N ILE A 98 -12.07 13.00 -0.22
CA ILE A 98 -12.71 14.27 -0.59
C ILE A 98 -14.23 14.12 -0.66
N ILE A 99 -14.72 13.07 -1.31
CA ILE A 99 -16.15 12.79 -1.45
C ILE A 99 -16.80 12.61 -0.09
N SER A 100 -16.19 11.80 0.78
CA SER A 100 -16.68 11.51 2.13
C SER A 100 -16.71 12.77 3.01
N CYS A 101 -15.65 13.59 2.96
CA CYS A 101 -15.60 14.85 3.71
C CYS A 101 -16.69 15.83 3.24
N LEU A 102 -16.88 15.98 1.93
CA LEU A 102 -17.95 16.83 1.37
C LEU A 102 -19.33 16.34 1.78
N TRP A 103 -19.53 15.01 1.75
CA TRP A 103 -20.81 14.41 2.14
C TRP A 103 -21.07 14.55 3.65
N ALA A 104 -20.07 14.23 4.49
CA ALA A 104 -20.18 14.28 5.95
C ALA A 104 -20.43 15.70 6.49
N LYS A 105 -20.05 16.75 5.74
CA LYS A 105 -20.33 18.13 6.12
C LYS A 105 -21.83 18.42 6.30
N TYR A 106 -22.68 17.68 5.59
CA TYR A 106 -24.14 17.88 5.58
C TYR A 106 -24.90 16.72 6.23
N HIS A 107 -24.19 15.70 6.72
CA HIS A 107 -24.78 14.49 7.31
C HIS A 107 -24.12 14.18 8.66
N LYS A 108 -24.91 13.72 9.63
CA LYS A 108 -24.43 13.33 10.97
C LYS A 108 -23.80 11.93 10.93
N THR A 109 -22.59 11.83 10.39
CA THR A 109 -21.83 10.59 10.29
C THR A 109 -20.44 10.79 10.89
N LYS A 110 -19.98 9.84 11.72
CA LYS A 110 -18.60 9.85 12.22
C LYS A 110 -17.64 9.55 11.06
N LEU A 111 -16.74 10.47 10.77
CA LEU A 111 -15.80 10.33 9.65
C LEU A 111 -14.41 9.91 10.15
N VAL A 112 -13.88 8.87 9.51
CA VAL A 112 -12.49 8.44 9.65
C VAL A 112 -11.83 8.53 8.28
N TYR A 113 -10.69 9.19 8.19
CA TYR A 113 -9.93 9.33 6.94
C TYR A 113 -8.55 8.70 7.09
N SER A 114 -8.21 7.70 6.27
CA SER A 114 -6.90 7.08 6.25
C SER A 114 -6.05 7.52 5.06
N PHE A 115 -4.89 8.10 5.38
CA PHE A 115 -3.79 8.30 4.44
C PHE A 115 -2.91 7.05 4.45
N VAL A 116 -2.90 6.34 3.33
CA VAL A 116 -2.16 5.07 3.12
C VAL A 116 -0.97 5.26 2.17
N GLY A 117 -0.24 6.34 2.38
CA GLY A 117 0.75 6.90 1.48
C GLY A 117 0.21 8.12 0.74
N LEU A 118 1.10 8.98 0.33
CA LEU A 118 0.75 10.27 -0.25
C LEU A 118 0.44 10.19 -1.75
N GLY A 119 0.93 9.14 -2.43
CA GLY A 119 0.69 8.89 -3.85
C GLY A 119 1.25 9.96 -4.79
N ARG A 120 1.00 9.78 -6.09
CA ARG A 120 1.55 10.62 -7.15
C ARG A 120 1.23 12.12 -7.01
N VAL A 121 0.07 12.46 -6.45
CA VAL A 121 -0.34 13.88 -6.29
C VAL A 121 0.63 14.64 -5.40
N PHE A 122 1.18 14.00 -4.39
CA PHE A 122 2.08 14.65 -3.42
C PHE A 122 3.56 14.51 -3.78
N GLU A 123 3.93 13.52 -4.58
CA GLU A 123 5.33 13.19 -4.85
C GLU A 123 5.79 13.57 -6.27
N SER A 124 4.88 13.66 -7.24
CA SER A 124 5.26 14.00 -8.62
C SER A 124 5.72 15.44 -8.77
N GLU A 125 6.82 15.64 -9.49
CA GLU A 125 7.36 16.97 -9.84
C GLU A 125 6.73 17.57 -11.11
N GLN A 126 5.90 16.84 -11.83
CA GLN A 126 5.21 17.32 -13.02
C GLN A 126 4.26 18.48 -12.67
N LEU A 127 4.21 19.51 -13.53
CA LEU A 127 3.43 20.73 -13.29
C LEU A 127 1.95 20.46 -13.01
N ILE A 128 1.35 19.53 -13.74
CA ILE A 128 -0.07 19.15 -13.54
C ILE A 128 -0.34 18.61 -12.12
N PHE A 129 0.56 17.79 -11.59
CA PHE A 129 0.43 17.26 -10.23
C PHE A 129 0.74 18.31 -9.16
N LYS A 130 1.62 19.28 -9.43
CA LYS A 130 1.86 20.43 -8.54
C LYS A 130 0.61 21.30 -8.39
N ILE A 131 -0.07 21.60 -9.51
CA ILE A 131 -1.33 22.34 -9.50
C ILE A 131 -2.41 21.54 -8.77
N LEU A 132 -2.56 20.26 -9.09
CA LEU A 132 -3.54 19.38 -8.44
C LEU A 132 -3.28 19.27 -6.93
N ARG A 133 -2.03 19.13 -6.51
CA ARG A 133 -1.62 19.14 -5.10
C ARG A 133 -2.04 20.41 -4.38
N TRP A 134 -1.79 21.56 -4.98
CA TRP A 134 -2.20 22.85 -4.41
C TRP A 134 -3.73 22.94 -4.22
N LEU A 135 -4.51 22.52 -5.23
CA LEU A 135 -5.98 22.46 -5.14
C LEU A 135 -6.44 21.49 -4.05
N VAL A 136 -5.90 20.28 -4.02
CA VAL A 136 -6.23 19.25 -3.02
C VAL A 136 -5.90 19.73 -1.60
N LEU A 137 -4.73 20.35 -1.39
CA LEU A 137 -4.35 20.89 -0.09
C LEU A 137 -5.28 22.01 0.38
N ARG A 138 -5.68 22.93 -0.52
CA ARG A 138 -6.67 23.98 -0.18
C ARG A 138 -8.01 23.38 0.21
N LEU A 139 -8.46 22.39 -0.56
CA LEU A 139 -9.71 21.69 -0.29
C LEU A 139 -9.64 20.93 1.05
N TYR A 140 -8.55 20.22 1.34
CA TYR A 140 -8.38 19.53 2.61
C TYR A 140 -8.32 20.48 3.81
N ARG A 141 -7.61 21.61 3.71
CA ARG A 141 -7.64 22.64 4.76
C ARG A 141 -9.07 23.07 5.09
N TYR A 142 -9.85 23.37 4.07
CA TYR A 142 -11.25 23.76 4.23
C TYR A 142 -12.09 22.64 4.86
N LEU A 143 -11.95 21.40 4.36
CA LEU A 143 -12.74 20.26 4.83
C LEU A 143 -12.40 19.87 6.27
N PHE A 144 -11.13 19.69 6.61
CA PHE A 144 -10.72 19.29 7.97
C PHE A 144 -10.92 20.37 9.02
N SER A 145 -11.07 21.64 8.62
CA SER A 145 -11.48 22.71 9.53
C SER A 145 -12.99 22.71 9.80
N ASN A 146 -13.81 22.18 8.87
CA ASN A 146 -15.27 22.28 8.92
C ASN A 146 -15.99 20.93 9.14
N VAL A 147 -15.24 19.83 9.18
CA VAL A 147 -15.79 18.48 9.40
C VAL A 147 -15.11 17.84 10.60
N ASP A 148 -15.89 17.24 11.49
CA ASP A 148 -15.32 16.41 12.56
C ASP A 148 -14.85 15.09 11.98
N CYS A 149 -13.53 14.98 11.79
CA CYS A 149 -12.88 13.86 11.15
C CYS A 149 -11.69 13.38 12.00
N LYS A 150 -11.59 12.08 12.23
CA LYS A 150 -10.36 11.45 12.73
C LYS A 150 -9.49 11.05 11.56
N ILE A 151 -8.21 11.42 11.60
CA ILE A 151 -7.25 11.17 10.53
C ILE A 151 -6.28 10.08 10.98
N ILE A 152 -6.06 9.07 10.14
CA ILE A 152 -5.14 7.97 10.39
C ILE A 152 -4.03 8.03 9.34
N PHE A 153 -2.79 7.87 9.80
CA PHE A 153 -1.60 7.72 8.96
C PHE A 153 -0.95 6.38 9.22
N GLU A 154 -0.29 5.79 8.24
CA GLU A 154 0.43 4.54 8.40
C GLU A 154 1.84 4.71 8.95
N HIS A 155 2.41 5.93 8.91
CA HIS A 155 3.70 6.22 9.53
C HIS A 155 3.84 7.71 9.92
N ARG A 156 4.83 7.98 10.80
CA ARG A 156 4.99 9.31 11.42
C ARG A 156 5.42 10.40 10.46
N GLU A 157 6.17 10.06 9.42
CA GLU A 157 6.68 11.03 8.45
C GLU A 157 5.54 11.65 7.64
N ASP A 158 4.63 10.84 7.09
CA ASP A 158 3.44 11.33 6.39
C ASP A 158 2.54 12.16 7.31
N LYS A 159 2.36 11.72 8.57
CA LYS A 159 1.62 12.51 9.55
C LYS A 159 2.23 13.91 9.69
N ARG A 160 3.54 14.03 9.94
CA ARG A 160 4.20 15.33 10.09
C ARG A 160 4.06 16.18 8.83
N LYS A 161 4.37 15.60 7.66
CA LYS A 161 4.31 16.28 6.36
C LYS A 161 2.91 16.84 6.08
N ILE A 162 1.88 16.01 6.21
CA ILE A 162 0.50 16.42 5.92
C ILE A 162 -0.04 17.40 6.95
N LEU A 163 0.17 17.18 8.25
CA LEU A 163 -0.33 18.10 9.26
C LEU A 163 0.30 19.49 9.13
N SER A 164 1.62 19.58 8.85
CA SER A 164 2.29 20.87 8.61
C SER A 164 1.72 21.57 7.38
N LEU A 165 1.43 20.85 6.30
CA LEU A 165 0.84 21.41 5.08
C LEU A 165 -0.60 21.86 5.26
N LEU A 166 -1.38 21.17 6.10
CA LEU A 166 -2.80 21.42 6.27
C LEU A 166 -3.14 22.36 7.44
N GLY A 167 -2.23 22.56 8.39
CA GLY A 167 -2.51 23.31 9.62
C GLY A 167 -3.56 22.62 10.51
N VAL A 168 -3.69 21.29 10.42
CA VAL A 168 -4.62 20.51 11.24
C VAL A 168 -3.99 20.21 12.59
N LYS A 169 -4.81 20.29 13.65
CA LYS A 169 -4.36 19.99 15.01
C LYS A 169 -3.95 18.52 15.16
N GLU A 170 -2.86 18.28 15.88
CA GLU A 170 -2.26 16.96 16.07
C GLU A 170 -3.21 15.95 16.75
N GLU A 171 -4.09 16.41 17.64
CA GLU A 171 -5.09 15.61 18.35
C GLU A 171 -6.13 14.93 17.43
N LYS A 172 -6.33 15.46 16.22
CA LYS A 172 -7.21 14.84 15.21
C LYS A 172 -6.56 13.69 14.47
N ALA A 173 -5.24 13.52 14.58
CA ALA A 173 -4.47 12.58 13.79
C ALA A 173 -3.76 11.53 14.66
N LYS A 174 -3.90 10.26 14.25
CA LYS A 174 -3.21 9.13 14.86
C LYS A 174 -2.33 8.42 13.82
N VAL A 175 -1.28 7.76 14.31
CA VAL A 175 -0.49 6.81 13.50
C VAL A 175 -0.90 5.41 13.91
N ILE A 176 -1.17 4.56 12.93
CA ILE A 176 -1.35 3.12 13.06
C ILE A 176 -0.40 2.50 12.06
N ASP A 177 0.70 1.93 12.54
CA ASP A 177 1.80 1.48 11.70
C ASP A 177 1.36 0.36 10.75
N GLY A 178 1.20 0.73 9.47
CA GLY A 178 0.82 -0.13 8.36
C GLY A 178 -0.57 -0.77 8.46
N ALA A 179 -0.80 -1.70 7.53
CA ALA A 179 -2.08 -2.43 7.44
C ALA A 179 -2.24 -3.53 8.49
N GLY A 180 -1.14 -3.92 9.17
CA GLY A 180 -1.09 -5.11 10.00
C GLY A 180 -0.88 -6.38 9.18
N VAL A 181 -0.63 -7.48 9.86
CA VAL A 181 -0.43 -8.81 9.29
C VAL A 181 -1.09 -9.86 10.18
N ASN A 182 -1.68 -10.89 9.57
CA ASN A 182 -2.21 -12.04 10.30
C ASN A 182 -1.05 -12.94 10.76
N ILE A 183 -0.62 -12.80 12.00
CA ILE A 183 0.52 -13.55 12.57
C ILE A 183 0.22 -15.05 12.76
N SER A 184 -1.03 -15.47 12.76
CA SER A 184 -1.39 -16.89 12.77
C SER A 184 -1.20 -17.52 11.41
N TYR A 185 -1.45 -16.77 10.34
CA TYR A 185 -1.18 -17.19 8.97
C TYR A 185 0.30 -17.03 8.61
N PHE A 186 0.91 -15.85 8.82
CA PHE A 186 2.34 -15.59 8.65
C PHE A 186 3.12 -15.94 9.93
N SER A 187 2.98 -17.18 10.40
CA SER A 187 3.68 -17.61 11.61
C SER A 187 5.18 -17.72 11.38
N TYR A 188 5.95 -17.53 12.46
CA TYR A 188 7.39 -17.69 12.44
C TYR A 188 7.82 -19.04 11.86
N GLN A 189 8.79 -18.99 10.96
CA GLN A 189 9.45 -20.17 10.38
C GLN A 189 10.97 -20.02 10.56
N GLN A 190 11.63 -21.11 10.93
CA GLN A 190 13.09 -21.10 11.00
C GLN A 190 13.69 -20.75 9.63
N GLU A 191 14.72 -19.93 9.61
CA GLU A 191 15.43 -19.60 8.38
C GLU A 191 16.03 -20.86 7.74
N PRO A 192 15.83 -21.04 6.41
CA PRO A 192 16.37 -22.21 5.73
C PRO A 192 17.91 -22.15 5.66
N LYS A 193 18.57 -23.26 5.98
CA LYS A 193 20.01 -23.41 5.81
C LYS A 193 20.31 -23.80 4.36
N LEU A 194 20.54 -22.82 3.51
CA LEU A 194 20.79 -23.01 2.07
C LEU A 194 22.29 -22.96 1.77
N THR A 195 22.71 -23.68 0.75
CA THR A 195 24.10 -23.65 0.25
C THR A 195 24.40 -22.35 -0.49
N HIS A 196 23.38 -21.70 -1.04
CA HIS A 196 23.47 -20.35 -1.56
C HIS A 196 22.25 -19.52 -1.17
N GLY A 197 22.43 -18.20 -0.99
CA GLY A 197 21.40 -17.34 -0.45
C GLY A 197 20.25 -17.10 -1.42
N ILE A 198 19.01 -17.10 -0.89
CA ILE A 198 17.81 -16.70 -1.63
C ILE A 198 17.32 -15.35 -1.14
N ILE A 199 17.21 -14.41 -2.07
CA ILE A 199 16.66 -13.07 -1.86
C ILE A 199 15.29 -13.04 -2.50
N LEU A 200 14.24 -12.78 -1.72
CA LEU A 200 12.90 -12.57 -2.25
C LEU A 200 12.66 -11.09 -2.52
N PHE A 201 12.24 -10.78 -3.73
CA PHE A 201 11.67 -9.48 -4.12
C PHE A 201 10.21 -9.70 -4.52
N ALA A 202 9.28 -9.17 -3.74
CA ALA A 202 7.85 -9.31 -4.01
C ALA A 202 7.16 -7.95 -4.01
N SER A 203 6.72 -7.50 -5.21
CA SER A 203 6.04 -6.21 -5.37
C SER A 203 5.33 -6.10 -6.72
N ARG A 204 4.63 -4.98 -6.94
CA ARG A 204 4.26 -4.59 -8.31
C ARG A 204 5.52 -4.33 -9.13
N MET A 205 5.53 -4.75 -10.37
CA MET A 205 6.68 -4.58 -11.27
C MET A 205 6.76 -3.13 -11.78
N LEU A 206 7.36 -2.28 -10.93
CA LEU A 206 7.64 -0.86 -11.21
C LEU A 206 9.14 -0.60 -11.04
N HIS A 207 9.70 0.26 -11.89
CA HIS A 207 11.12 0.65 -11.79
C HIS A 207 11.46 1.26 -10.43
N SER A 208 10.57 2.08 -9.89
CA SER A 208 10.71 2.72 -8.58
C SER A 208 10.72 1.75 -7.39
N LYS A 209 10.33 0.47 -7.58
CA LYS A 209 10.46 -0.57 -6.55
C LYS A 209 11.88 -1.12 -6.39
N GLY A 210 12.78 -0.78 -7.33
CA GLY A 210 14.21 -0.98 -7.18
C GLY A 210 14.75 -2.35 -7.61
N LEU A 211 13.99 -3.14 -8.39
CA LEU A 211 14.46 -4.45 -8.88
C LEU A 211 15.77 -4.33 -9.66
N LEU A 212 15.94 -3.29 -10.49
CA LEU A 212 17.17 -3.07 -11.26
C LEU A 212 18.38 -2.83 -10.35
N ASP A 213 18.21 -2.12 -9.23
CA ASP A 213 19.30 -1.89 -8.29
C ASP A 213 19.65 -3.16 -7.53
N LEU A 214 18.66 -4.01 -7.24
CA LEU A 214 18.90 -5.34 -6.65
C LEU A 214 19.68 -6.26 -7.62
N ILE A 215 19.36 -6.24 -8.92
CA ILE A 215 20.11 -6.97 -9.95
C ILE A 215 21.57 -6.48 -10.01
N LYS A 216 21.79 -5.16 -9.98
CA LYS A 216 23.16 -4.60 -9.96
C LYS A 216 23.90 -5.00 -8.68
N ALA A 217 23.25 -5.02 -7.53
CA ALA A 217 23.83 -5.48 -6.27
C ALA A 217 24.25 -6.95 -6.34
N LYS A 218 23.40 -7.84 -6.90
CA LYS A 218 23.77 -9.24 -7.16
C LYS A 218 25.02 -9.38 -8.03
N ARG A 219 25.16 -8.56 -9.07
CA ARG A 219 26.35 -8.59 -9.94
C ARG A 219 27.62 -8.17 -9.18
N ILE A 220 27.52 -7.22 -8.24
CA ILE A 220 28.64 -6.87 -7.35
C ILE A 220 29.00 -8.06 -6.46
N LEU A 221 28.03 -8.68 -5.80
CA LEU A 221 28.23 -9.86 -4.96
C LEU A 221 28.90 -11.00 -5.72
N LYS A 222 28.49 -11.25 -6.96
CA LYS A 222 29.10 -12.27 -7.83
C LYS A 222 30.57 -12.00 -8.12
N LEU A 223 30.95 -10.72 -8.31
CA LEU A 223 32.36 -10.34 -8.48
C LEU A 223 33.19 -10.57 -7.19
N GLU A 224 32.54 -10.53 -6.03
CA GLU A 224 33.15 -10.88 -4.74
C GLU A 224 33.13 -12.38 -4.42
N GLY A 225 32.70 -13.22 -5.37
CA GLY A 225 32.61 -14.68 -5.19
C GLY A 225 31.40 -15.15 -4.38
N ILE A 226 30.42 -14.28 -4.14
CA ILE A 226 29.18 -14.59 -3.43
C ILE A 226 28.08 -14.86 -4.45
N ASP A 227 27.56 -16.08 -4.47
CA ASP A 227 26.43 -16.45 -5.32
C ASP A 227 25.11 -16.39 -4.53
N CYS A 228 24.07 -15.81 -5.16
CA CYS A 228 22.73 -15.73 -4.61
C CYS A 228 21.68 -15.72 -5.73
N THR A 229 20.48 -16.18 -5.39
CA THR A 229 19.33 -16.16 -6.29
C THR A 229 18.36 -15.05 -5.87
N ILE A 230 17.99 -14.18 -6.82
CA ILE A 230 16.89 -13.25 -6.63
C ILE A 230 15.61 -13.89 -7.18
N GLN A 231 14.71 -14.30 -6.30
CA GLN A 231 13.37 -14.72 -6.65
C GLN A 231 12.45 -13.50 -6.74
N VAL A 232 11.77 -13.34 -7.87
CA VAL A 232 10.92 -12.18 -8.14
C VAL A 232 9.47 -12.63 -8.31
N ALA A 233 8.60 -12.19 -7.43
CA ALA A 233 7.17 -12.42 -7.50
C ALA A 233 6.40 -11.09 -7.61
N GLY A 234 5.35 -11.03 -8.43
CA GLY A 234 4.52 -9.84 -8.45
C GLY A 234 3.68 -9.64 -9.69
N ILE A 235 3.01 -8.51 -9.73
CA ILE A 235 2.03 -8.16 -10.75
C ILE A 235 2.67 -7.17 -11.74
N ILE A 236 2.59 -7.47 -13.03
CA ILE A 236 2.94 -6.53 -14.09
C ILE A 236 1.86 -5.46 -14.17
N VAL A 237 2.26 -4.20 -14.16
CA VAL A 237 1.35 -3.06 -14.24
C VAL A 237 1.35 -2.53 -15.66
N GLU A 238 0.32 -2.90 -16.41
CA GLU A 238 0.15 -2.41 -17.78
C GLU A 238 -0.21 -0.92 -17.80
N ASN A 239 0.26 -0.23 -18.85
CA ASN A 239 -0.02 1.19 -19.07
C ASN A 239 0.39 2.12 -17.91
N ASP A 240 1.51 1.82 -17.26
CA ASP A 240 2.13 2.67 -16.26
C ASP A 240 3.53 3.09 -16.74
N ASP A 241 3.80 4.40 -16.76
CA ASP A 241 5.10 4.96 -17.22
C ASP A 241 6.30 4.44 -16.40
N ASP A 242 6.04 4.03 -15.15
CA ASP A 242 7.03 3.42 -14.23
C ASP A 242 7.01 1.87 -14.32
N GLY A 243 6.18 1.29 -15.20
CA GLY A 243 6.00 -0.15 -15.33
C GLY A 243 7.22 -0.86 -15.93
N ILE A 244 7.61 -1.98 -15.31
CA ILE A 244 8.57 -2.92 -15.91
C ILE A 244 7.77 -3.86 -16.82
N THR A 245 8.16 -3.92 -18.10
CA THR A 245 7.48 -4.77 -19.08
C THR A 245 7.81 -6.26 -18.89
N LEU A 246 6.91 -7.14 -19.33
CA LEU A 246 7.17 -8.59 -19.32
C LEU A 246 8.45 -8.95 -20.06
N GLY A 247 8.68 -8.35 -21.24
CA GLY A 247 9.89 -8.59 -22.03
C GLY A 247 11.19 -8.19 -21.31
N GLN A 248 11.18 -7.14 -20.49
CA GLN A 248 12.32 -6.80 -19.63
C GLN A 248 12.57 -7.85 -18.56
N ILE A 249 11.50 -8.34 -17.92
CA ILE A 249 11.57 -9.39 -16.88
C ILE A 249 12.08 -10.70 -17.46
N GLU A 250 11.56 -11.12 -18.61
CA GLU A 250 11.99 -12.33 -19.33
C GLU A 250 13.46 -12.26 -19.75
N LYS A 251 13.91 -11.08 -20.18
CA LYS A 251 15.33 -10.86 -20.50
C LYS A 251 16.24 -11.06 -19.29
N TRP A 252 15.87 -10.51 -18.12
CA TRP A 252 16.64 -10.72 -16.89
C TRP A 252 16.58 -12.15 -16.39
N HIS A 253 15.43 -12.82 -16.55
CA HIS A 253 15.27 -14.23 -16.21
C HIS A 253 16.17 -15.11 -17.10
N ALA A 254 16.14 -14.91 -18.42
CA ALA A 254 16.96 -15.66 -19.37
C ALA A 254 18.48 -15.42 -19.16
N ALA A 255 18.86 -14.22 -18.72
CA ALA A 255 20.24 -13.89 -18.37
C ALA A 255 20.70 -14.47 -17.02
N GLY A 256 19.80 -15.10 -16.24
CA GLY A 256 20.09 -15.62 -14.89
C GLY A 256 20.24 -14.53 -13.83
N ASP A 257 19.88 -13.29 -14.13
CA ASP A 257 19.90 -12.18 -13.16
C ASP A 257 18.85 -12.39 -12.07
N ILE A 258 17.68 -12.93 -12.44
CA ILE A 258 16.56 -13.22 -11.54
C ILE A 258 15.92 -14.59 -11.86
N VAL A 259 15.10 -15.06 -10.94
CA VAL A 259 14.12 -16.14 -11.18
C VAL A 259 12.73 -15.52 -11.12
N TRP A 260 12.08 -15.36 -12.27
CA TRP A 260 10.73 -14.83 -12.34
C TRP A 260 9.70 -15.90 -11.98
N LEU A 261 8.88 -15.63 -10.96
CA LEU A 261 7.86 -16.54 -10.44
C LEU A 261 6.42 -16.15 -10.86
N GLY A 262 6.25 -14.99 -11.51
CA GLY A 262 4.94 -14.47 -11.87
C GLY A 262 4.16 -13.90 -10.67
N THR A 263 2.85 -13.77 -10.86
CA THR A 263 1.92 -13.43 -9.78
C THR A 263 1.71 -14.66 -8.91
N ARG A 264 1.91 -14.50 -7.59
CA ARG A 264 1.84 -15.58 -6.62
C ARG A 264 0.85 -15.25 -5.51
N ASP A 265 0.13 -16.25 -5.03
CA ASP A 265 -0.75 -16.21 -3.85
C ASP A 265 -0.15 -16.95 -2.63
N ASP A 266 0.89 -17.74 -2.83
CA ASP A 266 1.67 -18.44 -1.80
C ASP A 266 2.87 -17.61 -1.28
N ILE A 267 2.66 -16.31 -1.06
CA ILE A 267 3.74 -15.39 -0.61
C ILE A 267 4.36 -15.84 0.71
N ARG A 268 3.57 -16.43 1.61
CA ARG A 268 4.07 -16.96 2.89
C ARG A 268 5.14 -18.02 2.69
N GLU A 269 4.92 -18.95 1.78
CA GLU A 269 5.84 -20.05 1.44
C GLU A 269 7.10 -19.49 0.78
N LEU A 270 6.98 -18.51 -0.09
CA LEU A 270 8.12 -17.82 -0.70
C LEU A 270 8.97 -17.08 0.34
N ILE A 271 8.35 -16.39 1.28
CA ILE A 271 9.06 -15.72 2.39
C ILE A 271 9.76 -16.79 3.26
N ALA A 272 9.07 -17.89 3.61
CA ALA A 272 9.63 -18.96 4.42
C ALA A 272 10.84 -19.62 3.75
N GLY A 273 10.82 -19.77 2.43
CA GLY A 273 11.90 -20.35 1.64
C GLY A 273 13.08 -19.40 1.34
N ALA A 274 12.97 -18.12 1.65
CA ALA A 274 14.01 -17.13 1.44
C ALA A 274 14.87 -16.93 2.71
N ASN A 275 16.11 -16.45 2.54
CA ASN A 275 16.96 -15.98 3.64
C ASN A 275 16.60 -14.54 4.01
N ILE A 276 16.42 -13.68 3.01
CA ILE A 276 16.10 -12.27 3.21
C ILE A 276 14.99 -11.81 2.24
N VAL A 277 14.31 -10.75 2.62
CA VAL A 277 13.41 -10.01 1.72
C VAL A 277 14.05 -8.67 1.40
N ALA A 278 14.20 -8.34 0.10
CA ALA A 278 14.77 -7.07 -0.32
C ALA A 278 13.72 -6.21 -1.02
N LEU A 279 13.56 -4.97 -0.56
CA LEU A 279 12.69 -3.97 -1.20
C LEU A 279 13.40 -2.61 -1.25
N PRO A 280 14.37 -2.41 -2.17
CA PRO A 280 15.08 -1.14 -2.32
C PRO A 280 14.22 -0.12 -3.08
N SER A 281 13.02 0.15 -2.56
CA SER A 281 12.03 1.04 -3.17
C SER A 281 12.39 2.51 -2.98
N VAL A 282 12.36 3.27 -4.07
CA VAL A 282 12.36 4.75 -4.05
C VAL A 282 10.94 5.30 -4.23
N TYR A 283 9.96 4.43 -4.41
CA TYR A 283 8.55 4.79 -4.49
C TYR A 283 8.07 5.29 -3.12
N PRO A 284 7.22 6.33 -3.06
CA PRO A 284 6.65 6.80 -1.80
C PRO A 284 5.71 5.72 -1.20
N GLU A 285 6.24 4.95 -0.29
CA GLU A 285 5.52 3.86 0.34
C GLU A 285 4.75 4.36 1.57
N GLY A 286 3.52 3.82 1.76
CA GLY A 286 3.03 3.57 3.11
C GLY A 286 3.93 2.51 3.78
N VAL A 287 3.43 1.74 4.74
CA VAL A 287 4.21 0.58 5.23
C VAL A 287 4.01 -0.59 4.28
N PRO A 288 5.07 -1.04 3.55
CA PRO A 288 4.92 -2.12 2.58
C PRO A 288 4.52 -3.43 3.26
N ARG A 289 3.45 -4.04 2.79
CA ARG A 289 2.89 -5.25 3.38
C ARG A 289 3.90 -6.41 3.42
N ILE A 290 4.69 -6.58 2.36
CA ILE A 290 5.72 -7.63 2.29
C ILE A 290 6.73 -7.56 3.43
N LEU A 291 7.03 -6.36 3.96
CA LEU A 291 7.95 -6.20 5.09
C LEU A 291 7.30 -6.62 6.41
N LEU A 292 5.98 -6.38 6.58
CA LEU A 292 5.22 -6.89 7.73
C LEU A 292 5.16 -8.42 7.70
N GLU A 293 4.90 -8.99 6.54
CA GLU A 293 4.81 -10.43 6.30
C GLU A 293 6.17 -11.10 6.53
N ALA A 294 7.25 -10.52 6.01
CA ALA A 294 8.61 -11.00 6.21
C ALA A 294 9.02 -10.97 7.69
N GLY A 295 8.73 -9.86 8.38
CA GLY A 295 9.00 -9.73 9.81
C GLY A 295 8.23 -10.75 10.66
N ALA A 296 6.95 -11.04 10.32
CA ALA A 296 6.14 -12.03 11.01
C ALA A 296 6.69 -13.46 10.80
N VAL A 297 7.14 -13.80 9.59
CA VAL A 297 7.79 -15.10 9.28
C VAL A 297 9.19 -15.20 9.87
N GLY A 298 9.80 -14.09 10.29
CA GLY A 298 11.14 -14.05 10.87
C GLY A 298 12.27 -13.89 9.84
N ARG A 299 12.01 -13.20 8.73
CA ARG A 299 13.03 -12.88 7.71
C ARG A 299 13.52 -11.46 7.86
N ALA A 300 14.85 -11.31 7.83
CA ALA A 300 15.48 -9.99 7.78
C ALA A 300 15.14 -9.28 6.46
N CYS A 301 15.02 -7.95 6.53
CA CYS A 301 14.70 -7.14 5.37
C CYS A 301 15.82 -6.18 5.01
N VAL A 302 16.12 -6.00 3.72
CA VAL A 302 17.03 -4.97 3.23
C VAL A 302 16.23 -3.97 2.40
N VAL A 303 16.22 -2.71 2.84
CA VAL A 303 15.37 -1.67 2.27
C VAL A 303 16.15 -0.39 2.02
N TYR A 304 15.67 0.45 1.10
CA TYR A 304 16.15 1.82 1.03
C TYR A 304 15.52 2.69 2.13
N ASP A 305 16.24 3.75 2.51
CA ASP A 305 15.74 4.77 3.44
C ASP A 305 14.54 5.51 2.83
N ASN A 306 13.36 5.00 3.12
CA ASN A 306 12.08 5.46 2.60
C ASN A 306 11.04 5.35 3.71
N GLY A 307 10.31 6.42 3.97
CA GLY A 307 9.43 6.63 5.12
C GLY A 307 8.64 5.42 5.61
N GLY A 308 7.91 4.74 4.70
CA GLY A 308 7.16 3.54 5.06
C GLY A 308 8.04 2.32 5.34
N CYS A 309 9.18 2.18 4.66
CA CYS A 309 10.10 1.06 4.87
C CYS A 309 10.84 1.19 6.20
N ASN A 310 11.42 2.38 6.47
CA ASN A 310 12.20 2.62 7.68
C ASN A 310 11.35 2.76 8.96
N SER A 311 10.03 2.89 8.84
CA SER A 311 9.15 2.88 10.01
C SER A 311 9.08 1.50 10.69
N LEU A 312 9.32 0.43 9.94
CA LEU A 312 9.25 -0.96 10.39
C LEU A 312 10.64 -1.56 10.65
N ILE A 313 11.61 -1.22 9.81
CA ILE A 313 12.95 -1.78 9.90
C ILE A 313 13.79 -0.97 10.90
N LYS A 314 14.44 -1.69 11.84
CA LYS A 314 15.45 -1.17 12.76
C LYS A 314 16.79 -1.64 12.27
N ASP A 315 17.61 -0.69 11.79
CA ASP A 315 18.91 -0.98 11.19
C ASP A 315 19.80 -1.82 12.11
N GLY A 316 20.36 -2.90 11.59
CA GLY A 316 21.17 -3.85 12.31
C GLY A 316 20.42 -4.78 13.30
N TYR A 317 19.11 -4.70 13.41
CA TYR A 317 18.32 -5.56 14.32
C TYR A 317 17.41 -6.54 13.59
N ASN A 318 16.48 -6.06 12.78
CA ASN A 318 15.57 -6.90 12.00
C ASN A 318 15.77 -6.74 10.48
N GLY A 319 16.85 -6.09 10.07
CA GLY A 319 17.22 -5.83 8.71
C GLY A 319 18.18 -4.65 8.59
N TYR A 320 18.36 -4.17 7.37
CA TYR A 320 19.23 -3.04 7.08
C TYR A 320 18.51 -1.95 6.29
N ILE A 321 18.79 -0.69 6.66
CA ILE A 321 18.35 0.49 5.95
C ILE A 321 19.53 1.04 5.16
N VAL A 322 19.37 1.17 3.85
CA VAL A 322 20.40 1.58 2.90
C VAL A 322 20.03 2.93 2.32
N GLU A 323 21.01 3.81 2.11
CA GLU A 323 20.80 5.07 1.41
C GLU A 323 20.19 4.84 0.02
N ARG A 324 19.21 5.67 -0.36
CA ARG A 324 18.51 5.53 -1.64
C ARG A 324 19.49 5.52 -2.82
N LYS A 325 19.35 4.55 -3.71
CA LYS A 325 20.17 4.35 -4.90
C LYS A 325 21.65 4.01 -4.64
N ASN A 326 22.03 3.77 -3.39
CA ASN A 326 23.37 3.30 -3.04
C ASN A 326 23.50 1.78 -3.26
N VAL A 327 23.70 1.39 -4.51
CA VAL A 327 23.78 -0.03 -4.92
C VAL A 327 24.95 -0.76 -4.28
N LYS A 328 26.07 -0.08 -4.03
CA LYS A 328 27.25 -0.69 -3.38
C LYS A 328 26.94 -1.04 -1.92
N GLU A 329 26.33 -0.12 -1.20
CA GLU A 329 25.89 -0.38 0.16
C GLU A 329 24.78 -1.45 0.20
N LEU A 330 23.83 -1.45 -0.77
CA LEU A 330 22.82 -2.49 -0.89
C LEU A 330 23.47 -3.89 -1.00
N ALA A 331 24.49 -4.04 -1.84
CA ALA A 331 25.24 -5.30 -1.95
C ALA A 331 25.93 -5.68 -0.64
N ALA A 332 26.60 -4.73 0.01
CA ALA A 332 27.29 -4.95 1.29
C ALA A 332 26.32 -5.40 2.41
N ARG A 333 25.10 -4.82 2.47
CA ARG A 333 24.09 -5.18 3.47
C ARG A 333 23.38 -6.51 3.16
N ILE A 334 23.29 -6.89 1.90
CA ILE A 334 22.80 -8.24 1.50
C ILE A 334 23.81 -9.32 1.89
N LYS A 335 25.10 -9.00 1.83
CA LYS A 335 26.18 -9.92 2.22
C LYS A 335 26.25 -10.16 3.74
N ALA A 336 25.94 -9.14 4.55
CA ALA A 336 26.04 -9.16 6.01
C ALA A 336 24.96 -10.02 6.67
#